data_d9e5af020fba0f97f47ed5e9c410b1f2
#
_entry.id   d9e5af020fba0f97f47ed5e9c410b1f2
#
_cell.length_a   1.000
_cell.length_b   1.000
_cell.length_c   1.000
_cell.angle_alpha   90.00
_cell.angle_beta   90.00
_cell.angle_gamma   90.00
#
_symmetry.space_group_name_H-M   'P 1'
#
loop_
_entity.id
_entity.type
_entity.pdbx_description
1 polymer ?
#
loop_
_entity_poly.entity_id
_entity_poly.type
_entity_poly.pdbx_seq_one_letter_code
_entity_poly.pdbx_strand_id
1 'polypeptide(L)'
;MLSERELWMQRALDEAKAAQQAGEVPVGAVIVKNGELVATGQNRNLQDHDPSAHAEIVALRAAGAHLGNHRLEGCEMYVIIEPCAMCAGALVHARLKALIYGASDPKAGAVDSAMKVLNHPRLNHKMEVVGGILEAECSELLRGFFRARRSGTE
;
A
#
# COMPACT_ATOMS: atom_id res chain seq x y z
N MET A 1 14.53 19.25 -0.93
CA MET A 1 15.09 17.87 -1.08
C MET A 1 14.15 16.90 -0.37
N LEU A 2 13.83 15.78 -1.02
CA LEU A 2 12.96 14.77 -0.43
C LEU A 2 13.70 13.94 0.60
N SER A 3 13.01 13.58 1.70
CA SER A 3 13.52 12.62 2.67
C SER A 3 13.54 11.21 2.08
N GLU A 4 14.20 10.28 2.74
CA GLU A 4 14.20 8.88 2.30
C GLU A 4 12.79 8.32 2.23
N ARG A 5 11.95 8.60 3.23
CA ARG A 5 10.55 8.16 3.23
C ARG A 5 9.78 8.75 2.06
N GLU A 6 10.01 10.01 1.74
CA GLU A 6 9.35 10.64 0.60
C GLU A 6 9.81 10.04 -0.73
N LEU A 7 11.09 9.69 -0.85
CA LEU A 7 11.60 9.03 -2.05
C LEU A 7 10.94 7.67 -2.27
N TRP A 8 10.78 6.87 -1.21
CA TRP A 8 10.10 5.58 -1.32
C TRP A 8 8.62 5.75 -1.63
N MET A 9 7.96 6.76 -1.04
CA MET A 9 6.57 7.04 -1.35
C MET A 9 6.42 7.49 -2.80
N GLN A 10 7.38 8.25 -3.32
CA GLN A 10 7.40 8.63 -4.74
C GLN A 10 7.45 7.39 -5.62
N ARG A 11 8.22 6.38 -5.23
CA ARG A 11 8.27 5.12 -5.97
C ARG A 11 6.92 4.40 -5.93
N ALA A 12 6.24 4.43 -4.78
CA ALA A 12 4.88 3.85 -4.68
C ALA A 12 3.90 4.60 -5.57
N LEU A 13 4.04 5.92 -5.69
CA LEU A 13 3.23 6.72 -6.61
C LEU A 13 3.48 6.32 -8.06
N ASP A 14 4.72 6.02 -8.43
CA ASP A 14 5.04 5.54 -9.78
C ASP A 14 4.33 4.21 -10.06
N GLU A 15 4.30 3.31 -9.10
CA GLU A 15 3.56 2.05 -9.24
C GLU A 15 2.05 2.29 -9.38
N ALA A 16 1.53 3.27 -8.63
CA ALA A 16 0.10 3.63 -8.72
C ALA A 16 -0.24 4.16 -10.12
N LYS A 17 0.62 4.98 -10.69
CA LYS A 17 0.42 5.51 -12.04
C LYS A 17 0.47 4.40 -13.09
N ALA A 18 1.35 3.43 -12.91
CA ALA A 18 1.40 2.28 -13.81
C ALA A 18 0.11 1.46 -13.72
N ALA A 19 -0.44 1.28 -12.51
CA ALA A 19 -1.74 0.61 -12.34
C ALA A 19 -2.83 1.36 -13.09
N GLN A 20 -2.86 2.69 -12.99
CA GLN A 20 -3.85 3.51 -13.68
C GLN A 20 -3.76 3.33 -15.19
N GLN A 21 -2.56 3.30 -15.74
CA GLN A 21 -2.36 3.09 -17.18
C GLN A 21 -2.86 1.72 -17.63
N ALA A 22 -2.87 0.74 -16.74
CA ALA A 22 -3.38 -0.60 -17.03
C ALA A 22 -4.89 -0.73 -16.78
N GLY A 23 -5.57 0.37 -16.44
CA GLY A 23 -7.02 0.37 -16.22
C GLY A 23 -7.44 0.08 -14.80
N GLU A 24 -6.53 -0.02 -13.88
CA GLU A 24 -6.81 -0.32 -12.47
C GLU A 24 -6.96 0.96 -11.65
N VAL A 25 -7.56 0.83 -10.47
CA VAL A 25 -7.52 1.92 -9.49
C VAL A 25 -6.05 2.21 -9.16
N PRO A 26 -5.62 3.49 -9.16
CA PRO A 26 -4.20 3.82 -9.01
C PRO A 26 -3.71 3.67 -7.58
N VAL A 27 -3.44 2.46 -7.17
CA VAL A 27 -2.79 2.17 -5.91
C VAL A 27 -1.50 1.41 -6.20
N GLY A 28 -0.43 1.86 -5.54
CA GLY A 28 0.88 1.25 -5.67
C GLY A 28 1.51 1.08 -4.31
N ALA A 29 2.35 0.06 -4.19
CA ALA A 29 3.06 -0.24 -2.95
C ALA A 29 4.47 -0.70 -3.26
N VAL A 30 5.41 -0.41 -2.34
CA VAL A 30 6.76 -0.94 -2.41
C VAL A 30 7.15 -1.50 -1.06
N ILE A 31 7.96 -2.54 -1.06
CA ILE A 31 8.49 -3.14 0.16
C ILE A 31 10.00 -2.97 0.16
N VAL A 32 10.52 -2.49 1.28
CA VAL A 32 11.92 -2.10 1.46
C VAL A 32 12.47 -2.82 2.67
N LYS A 33 13.72 -3.27 2.60
CA LYS A 33 14.40 -3.87 3.74
C LYS A 33 15.83 -3.33 3.80
N ASN A 34 16.21 -2.76 4.93
CA ASN A 34 17.56 -2.20 5.13
C ASN A 34 17.92 -1.18 4.03
N GLY A 35 16.96 -0.35 3.63
CA GLY A 35 17.18 0.69 2.63
C GLY A 35 17.24 0.19 1.19
N GLU A 36 16.91 -1.08 0.95
CA GLU A 36 16.92 -1.65 -0.41
C GLU A 36 15.53 -2.12 -0.83
N LEU A 37 15.20 -1.93 -2.10
CA LEU A 37 13.93 -2.37 -2.65
C LEU A 37 13.87 -3.89 -2.70
N VAL A 38 12.81 -4.48 -2.12
CA VAL A 38 12.57 -5.91 -2.14
C VAL A 38 11.53 -6.27 -3.20
N ALA A 39 10.43 -5.52 -3.26
CA ALA A 39 9.32 -5.84 -4.17
C ALA A 39 8.45 -4.62 -4.39
N THR A 40 7.70 -4.65 -5.49
CA THR A 40 6.69 -3.64 -5.81
C THR A 40 5.35 -4.31 -6.05
N GLY A 41 4.26 -3.54 -5.97
CA GLY A 41 2.94 -4.04 -6.27
C GLY A 41 2.04 -2.95 -6.78
N GLN A 42 1.08 -3.33 -7.63
CA GLN A 42 0.04 -2.48 -8.17
C GLN A 42 -1.28 -3.21 -8.06
N ASN A 43 -2.38 -2.45 -7.98
CA ASN A 43 -3.70 -3.08 -8.07
C ASN A 43 -3.79 -3.86 -9.38
N ARG A 44 -4.30 -5.09 -9.30
CA ARG A 44 -4.45 -5.99 -10.43
C ARG A 44 -5.79 -6.71 -10.41
N ASN A 45 -6.78 -6.17 -9.72
CA ASN A 45 -8.09 -6.82 -9.58
C ASN A 45 -8.71 -7.16 -10.93
N LEU A 46 -8.66 -6.22 -11.87
CA LEU A 46 -9.25 -6.42 -13.20
C LEU A 46 -8.37 -7.33 -14.06
N GLN A 47 -7.06 -7.07 -14.09
CA GLN A 47 -6.13 -7.84 -14.93
C GLN A 47 -6.10 -9.31 -14.54
N ASP A 48 -6.11 -9.60 -13.24
CA ASP A 48 -5.97 -10.97 -12.73
C ASP A 48 -7.31 -11.62 -12.37
N HIS A 49 -8.43 -10.90 -12.56
CA HIS A 49 -9.76 -11.38 -12.13
C HIS A 49 -9.71 -11.87 -10.68
N ASP A 50 -9.09 -11.07 -9.81
CA ASP A 50 -8.79 -11.46 -8.42
C ASP A 50 -9.23 -10.35 -7.48
N PRO A 51 -10.30 -10.58 -6.67
CA PRO A 51 -10.79 -9.54 -5.76
C PRO A 51 -9.79 -9.18 -4.67
N SER A 52 -8.81 -10.01 -4.40
CA SER A 52 -7.81 -9.76 -3.37
C SER A 52 -6.54 -9.10 -3.91
N ALA A 53 -6.44 -8.84 -5.22
CA ALA A 53 -5.20 -8.34 -5.84
C ALA A 53 -5.04 -6.83 -5.67
N HIS A 54 -5.11 -6.35 -4.44
CA HIS A 54 -4.73 -4.99 -4.09
C HIS A 54 -3.20 -4.87 -4.16
N ALA A 55 -2.71 -3.65 -4.36
CA ALA A 55 -1.28 -3.40 -4.48
C ALA A 55 -0.49 -4.01 -3.33
N GLU A 56 -1.02 -3.91 -2.11
CA GLU A 56 -0.35 -4.43 -0.91
C GLU A 56 -0.21 -5.95 -0.98
N ILE A 57 -1.27 -6.65 -1.37
CA ILE A 57 -1.24 -8.11 -1.48
C ILE A 57 -0.26 -8.54 -2.59
N VAL A 58 -0.28 -7.84 -3.72
CA VAL A 58 0.64 -8.13 -4.83
C VAL A 58 2.09 -7.95 -4.37
N ALA A 59 2.37 -6.86 -3.65
CA ALA A 59 3.72 -6.60 -3.15
C ALA A 59 4.15 -7.65 -2.12
N LEU A 60 3.26 -8.05 -1.21
CA LEU A 60 3.57 -9.08 -0.20
C LEU A 60 3.91 -10.41 -0.86
N ARG A 61 3.15 -10.81 -1.87
CA ARG A 61 3.41 -12.05 -2.59
C ARG A 61 4.77 -12.02 -3.29
N ALA A 62 5.08 -10.90 -3.94
CA ALA A 62 6.36 -10.74 -4.63
C ALA A 62 7.52 -10.76 -3.64
N ALA A 63 7.37 -10.08 -2.50
CA ALA A 63 8.42 -10.06 -1.48
C ALA A 63 8.65 -11.45 -0.89
N GLY A 64 7.57 -12.17 -0.60
CA GLY A 64 7.67 -13.53 -0.06
C GLY A 64 8.39 -14.47 -1.01
N ALA A 65 8.06 -14.38 -2.30
CA ALA A 65 8.73 -15.19 -3.31
C ALA A 65 10.21 -14.83 -3.43
N HIS A 66 10.52 -13.53 -3.40
CA HIS A 66 11.90 -13.05 -3.53
C HIS A 66 12.76 -13.46 -2.34
N LEU A 67 12.22 -13.33 -1.13
CA LEU A 67 12.96 -13.66 0.10
C LEU A 67 12.85 -15.12 0.50
N GLY A 68 11.95 -15.87 -0.13
CA GLY A 68 11.77 -17.29 0.19
C GLY A 68 11.16 -17.50 1.57
N ASN A 69 10.31 -16.59 2.04
CA ASN A 69 9.77 -16.66 3.39
C ASN A 69 8.41 -15.98 3.43
N HIS A 70 7.45 -16.57 4.15
CA HIS A 70 6.14 -15.96 4.34
C HIS A 70 6.17 -14.85 5.41
N ARG A 71 7.20 -14.81 6.25
CA ARG A 71 7.40 -13.74 7.21
C ARG A 71 8.43 -12.76 6.66
N LEU A 72 8.05 -11.51 6.61
CA LEU A 72 8.85 -10.45 6.00
C LEU A 72 9.44 -9.55 7.09
N GLU A 73 10.08 -10.18 8.07
CA GLU A 73 10.64 -9.47 9.22
C GLU A 73 11.69 -8.46 8.75
N GLY A 74 11.67 -7.28 9.36
CA GLY A 74 12.59 -6.20 9.00
C GLY A 74 12.17 -5.43 7.76
N CYS A 75 11.09 -5.84 7.09
CA CYS A 75 10.59 -5.15 5.89
C CYS A 75 9.63 -4.02 6.25
N GLU A 76 9.66 -2.96 5.46
CA GLU A 76 8.78 -1.81 5.58
C GLU A 76 7.97 -1.69 4.29
N MET A 77 6.67 -1.41 4.40
CA MET A 77 5.84 -1.18 3.23
C MET A 77 5.49 0.29 3.11
N TYR A 78 5.61 0.80 1.89
CA TYR A 78 5.11 2.13 1.51
C TYR A 78 3.93 1.92 0.57
N VAL A 79 2.80 2.54 0.86
CA VAL A 79 1.60 2.45 0.03
C VAL A 79 0.92 3.81 -0.02
N ILE A 80 0.35 4.17 -1.16
CA ILE A 80 -0.15 5.53 -1.36
C ILE A 80 -1.44 5.82 -0.59
N ILE A 81 -2.18 4.78 -0.19
CA ILE A 81 -3.42 4.96 0.58
C ILE A 81 -3.44 4.01 1.77
N GLU A 82 -4.10 4.43 2.82
CA GLU A 82 -4.29 3.62 4.02
C GLU A 82 -4.90 2.26 3.67
N PRO A 83 -4.28 1.14 4.08
CA PRO A 83 -4.79 -0.20 3.76
C PRO A 83 -6.18 -0.49 4.31
N CYS A 84 -6.94 -1.29 3.56
CA CYS A 84 -8.23 -1.80 4.00
C CYS A 84 -8.05 -2.94 5.00
N ALA A 85 -9.17 -3.48 5.51
CA ALA A 85 -9.13 -4.55 6.53
C ALA A 85 -8.41 -5.80 6.04
N MET A 86 -8.64 -6.20 4.79
CA MET A 86 -7.98 -7.38 4.21
C MET A 86 -6.47 -7.19 4.19
N CYS A 87 -6.02 -6.05 3.66
CA CYS A 87 -4.60 -5.78 3.52
C CYS A 87 -3.94 -5.57 4.87
N ALA A 88 -4.59 -4.83 5.79
CA ALA A 88 -4.04 -4.64 7.13
C ALA A 88 -3.84 -5.98 7.83
N GLY A 89 -4.80 -6.91 7.72
CA GLY A 89 -4.66 -8.24 8.27
C GLY A 89 -3.48 -8.99 7.66
N ALA A 90 -3.30 -8.88 6.35
CA ALA A 90 -2.18 -9.53 5.67
C ALA A 90 -0.83 -8.99 6.14
N LEU A 91 -0.74 -7.67 6.39
CA LEU A 91 0.48 -7.06 6.92
C LEU A 91 0.85 -7.64 8.28
N VAL A 92 -0.15 -7.89 9.13
CA VAL A 92 0.08 -8.52 10.43
C VAL A 92 0.62 -9.94 10.25
N HIS A 93 0.00 -10.71 9.36
CA HIS A 93 0.46 -12.09 9.10
C HIS A 93 1.89 -12.10 8.54
N ALA A 94 2.25 -11.10 7.75
CA ALA A 94 3.60 -10.99 7.17
C ALA A 94 4.65 -10.55 8.20
N ARG A 95 4.24 -10.05 9.35
CA ARG A 95 5.14 -9.58 10.42
C ARG A 95 6.02 -8.41 9.97
N LEU A 96 5.45 -7.47 9.24
CA LEU A 96 6.20 -6.29 8.81
C LEU A 96 6.68 -5.46 10.00
N LYS A 97 7.84 -4.84 9.81
CA LYS A 97 8.40 -3.91 10.81
C LYS A 97 7.62 -2.61 10.86
N ALA A 98 7.23 -2.08 9.70
CA ALA A 98 6.59 -0.77 9.59
C ALA A 98 5.68 -0.67 8.38
N LEU A 99 4.64 0.16 8.53
CA LEU A 99 3.77 0.57 7.44
C LEU A 99 3.85 2.09 7.34
N ILE A 100 4.15 2.58 6.13
CA ILE A 100 4.14 4.00 5.83
C ILE A 100 3.11 4.22 4.72
N TYR A 101 2.09 5.07 4.97
CA TYR A 101 1.08 5.33 3.95
C TYR A 101 0.97 6.83 3.66
N GLY A 102 0.41 7.15 2.49
CA GLY A 102 0.23 8.53 2.06
C GLY A 102 -1.09 9.09 2.54
N ALA A 103 -2.17 8.82 1.81
CA ALA A 103 -3.49 9.37 2.08
C ALA A 103 -4.29 8.47 3.02
N SER A 104 -5.11 9.08 3.87
CA SER A 104 -6.08 8.35 4.69
C SER A 104 -7.28 7.93 3.84
N ASP A 105 -7.96 6.87 4.24
CA ASP A 105 -9.19 6.42 3.60
C ASP A 105 -10.30 6.39 4.66
N PRO A 106 -11.13 7.46 4.75
CA PRO A 106 -12.14 7.55 5.80
C PRO A 106 -13.21 6.47 5.72
N LYS A 107 -13.43 5.88 4.55
CA LYS A 107 -14.51 4.90 4.36
C LYS A 107 -14.07 3.47 4.62
N ALA A 108 -12.88 3.10 4.18
CA ALA A 108 -12.42 1.71 4.21
C ALA A 108 -11.08 1.52 4.90
N GLY A 109 -10.42 2.58 5.33
CA GLY A 109 -9.11 2.48 5.97
C GLY A 109 -9.17 1.74 7.28
N ALA A 110 -8.28 0.77 7.45
CA ALA A 110 -8.31 -0.13 8.59
C ALA A 110 -7.05 0.00 9.47
N VAL A 111 -6.41 1.16 9.43
CA VAL A 111 -5.24 1.46 10.26
C VAL A 111 -5.61 2.51 11.30
N ASP A 112 -6.09 3.68 10.85
CA ASP A 112 -6.42 4.80 11.75
C ASP A 112 -7.82 5.38 11.50
N SER A 113 -8.48 5.04 10.39
CA SER A 113 -9.69 5.73 9.96
C SER A 113 -10.99 5.00 10.32
N ALA A 114 -11.50 4.12 9.45
CA ALA A 114 -12.78 3.47 9.68
C ALA A 114 -12.71 2.41 10.77
N MET A 115 -11.56 1.75 10.89
CA MET A 115 -11.32 0.77 11.94
C MET A 115 -9.82 0.69 12.22
N LYS A 116 -9.42 0.01 13.30
CA LYS A 116 -8.03 -0.11 13.72
C LYS A 116 -7.66 -1.59 13.83
N VAL A 117 -7.21 -2.16 12.72
CA VAL A 117 -6.78 -3.56 12.67
C VAL A 117 -5.34 -3.70 13.17
N LEU A 118 -4.44 -2.81 12.72
CA LEU A 118 -3.04 -2.88 13.13
C LEU A 118 -2.90 -2.48 14.60
N ASN A 119 -1.97 -3.16 15.29
CA ASN A 119 -1.62 -2.86 16.67
C ASN A 119 -2.81 -3.00 17.64
N HIS A 120 -3.80 -3.81 17.25
CA HIS A 120 -4.88 -4.16 18.17
C HIS A 120 -4.27 -4.80 19.43
N PRO A 121 -4.78 -4.50 20.66
CA PRO A 121 -4.17 -5.01 21.89
C PRO A 121 -4.02 -6.52 21.96
N ARG A 122 -4.89 -7.26 21.27
CA ARG A 122 -4.86 -8.72 21.26
C ARG A 122 -3.85 -9.33 20.30
N LEU A 123 -3.28 -8.51 19.40
CA LEU A 123 -2.31 -9.03 18.42
C LEU A 123 -0.94 -9.17 19.06
N ASN A 124 -0.26 -10.28 18.78
CA ASN A 124 1.09 -10.53 19.26
C ASN A 124 2.12 -9.64 18.57
N HIS A 125 1.90 -9.37 17.27
CA HIS A 125 2.83 -8.57 16.49
C HIS A 125 2.36 -7.11 16.43
N LYS A 126 3.27 -6.20 16.71
CA LYS A 126 3.05 -4.76 16.58
C LYS A 126 3.99 -4.20 15.54
N MET A 127 3.57 -3.16 14.82
CA MET A 127 4.42 -2.53 13.83
C MET A 127 4.36 -1.02 13.97
N GLU A 128 5.41 -0.34 13.51
CA GLU A 128 5.44 1.11 13.43
C GLU A 128 4.48 1.55 12.32
N VAL A 129 3.72 2.61 12.55
CA VAL A 129 2.79 3.16 11.55
C VAL A 129 3.07 4.64 11.38
N VAL A 130 3.27 5.06 10.14
CA VAL A 130 3.47 6.48 9.81
C VAL A 130 2.53 6.81 8.64
N GLY A 131 1.62 7.77 8.85
CA GLY A 131 0.73 8.22 7.79
C GLY A 131 1.09 9.63 7.34
N GLY A 132 0.55 10.02 6.18
CA GLY A 132 0.66 11.39 5.70
C GLY A 132 1.90 11.70 4.88
N ILE A 133 2.68 10.72 4.49
CA ILE A 133 3.88 10.95 3.67
C ILE A 133 3.45 11.22 2.22
N LEU A 134 3.74 12.41 1.71
CA LEU A 134 3.28 12.90 0.41
C LEU A 134 1.75 12.79 0.27
N GLU A 135 1.05 13.10 1.34
CA GLU A 135 -0.41 12.95 1.43
C GLU A 135 -1.13 13.70 0.31
N ALA A 136 -0.72 14.93 0.01
CA ALA A 136 -1.38 15.75 -1.01
C ALA A 136 -1.27 15.09 -2.38
N GLU A 137 -0.10 14.63 -2.75
CA GLU A 137 0.15 13.99 -4.05
C GLU A 137 -0.64 12.67 -4.17
N CYS A 138 -0.65 11.88 -3.11
CA CYS A 138 -1.38 10.61 -3.09
C CYS A 138 -2.89 10.85 -3.20
N SER A 139 -3.42 11.80 -2.42
CA SER A 139 -4.84 12.15 -2.45
C SER A 139 -5.26 12.68 -3.80
N GLU A 140 -4.44 13.53 -4.41
CA GLU A 140 -4.79 14.14 -5.71
C GLU A 140 -4.85 13.09 -6.81
N LEU A 141 -3.94 12.14 -6.83
CA LEU A 141 -3.95 11.07 -7.82
C LEU A 141 -5.26 10.28 -7.75
N LEU A 142 -5.68 9.91 -6.53
CA LEU A 142 -6.91 9.14 -6.33
C LEU A 142 -8.15 9.96 -6.66
N ARG A 143 -8.19 11.21 -6.20
CA ARG A 143 -9.34 12.10 -6.49
C ARG A 143 -9.48 12.35 -7.99
N GLY A 144 -8.36 12.55 -8.68
CA GLY A 144 -8.36 12.76 -10.12
C GLY A 144 -8.92 11.56 -10.86
N PHE A 145 -8.52 10.35 -10.47
CA PHE A 145 -9.02 9.12 -11.06
C PHE A 145 -10.54 8.99 -10.88
N PHE A 146 -11.04 9.17 -9.65
CA PHE A 146 -12.46 9.00 -9.38
C PHE A 146 -13.31 10.11 -10.02
N ARG A 147 -12.77 11.33 -10.12
CA ARG A 147 -13.47 12.39 -10.87
C ARG A 147 -13.65 12.01 -12.32
N ALA A 148 -12.60 11.49 -12.95
CA ALA A 148 -12.65 11.08 -14.35
C ALA A 148 -13.68 9.97 -14.55
N ARG A 149 -13.75 9.01 -13.66
CA ARG A 149 -14.74 7.93 -13.74
C ARG A 149 -16.16 8.46 -13.60
N ARG A 150 -16.40 9.37 -12.64
CA ARG A 150 -17.74 9.94 -12.46
C ARG A 150 -18.19 10.75 -13.66
N SER A 151 -17.28 11.38 -14.38
CA SER A 151 -17.61 12.15 -15.58
C SER A 151 -17.70 11.28 -16.84
N GLY A 152 -17.38 9.99 -16.72
CA GLY A 152 -17.40 9.08 -17.85
C GLY A 152 -16.21 9.21 -18.79
N THR A 153 -15.14 9.89 -18.36
CA THR A 153 -13.93 10.08 -19.16
C THR A 153 -12.83 9.15 -18.69
N GLU A 154 -12.92 7.93 -19.03
CA GLU A 154 -11.92 6.95 -18.61
C GLU A 154 -10.88 6.69 -19.65
#